data_eca8b36e637df8ab46fc4987a0c9811c
#
_entry.id   eca8b36e637df8ab46fc4987a0c9811c
#
_cell.length_a   1.000
_cell.length_b   1.000
_cell.length_c   1.000
_cell.angle_alpha   90.00
_cell.angle_beta   90.00
_cell.angle_gamma   90.00
#
_symmetry.space_group_name_H-M   'P 1'
#
loop_
_entity.id
_entity.type
_entity.pdbx_description
1 polymer ?
#
loop_
_entity_poly.entity_id
_entity_poly.type
_entity_poly.pdbx_seq_one_letter_code
_entity_poly.pdbx_strand_id
1 'polypeptide(L)'
;MPQSIVRNAEPEELGTLPKNLQEWTSGFIELPGTKNVLSSNAFDPTGCFVAEDKGSIIGCVAVTNLPRKNWLVIRYLAAKRAQSRVYAVEKLLSRALQYVETKKPEFLRATTPSIQPYVDVYKSFAFKPIRRDFRITWDLTKTPESPTKQVEVREVTEKTAPEIAKVLVESIRPYWDWRTEEQGGEDAVAQKFQEEIRKGERWLSGSVGKEVVGLTGLIPDYYKTGDARFRGTFVVPKHRSRGYGLTMMSQASSWAKKLGQDKMTVYTFSYLESLAPGALLYIKSGGKIESEYLQMQRA
;
A
#
# COMPACT_ATOMS: atom_id res chain seq x y z
N MET A 1 -2.65 36.09 12.37
CA MET A 1 -2.61 34.71 11.82
C MET A 1 -1.79 33.89 12.78
N PRO A 2 -2.19 32.67 13.18
CA PRO A 2 -1.35 31.85 14.05
C PRO A 2 -0.04 31.52 13.33
N GLN A 3 1.07 31.86 13.96
CA GLN A 3 2.40 31.56 13.43
C GLN A 3 2.75 30.10 13.76
N SER A 4 2.27 29.15 12.96
CA SER A 4 2.77 27.79 13.07
C SER A 4 4.23 27.74 12.62
N ILE A 5 5.07 27.11 13.46
CA ILE A 5 6.49 26.85 13.18
C ILE A 5 6.58 25.46 12.58
N VAL A 6 7.40 25.30 11.53
CA VAL A 6 7.74 23.99 10.98
C VAL A 6 9.19 23.67 11.32
N ARG A 7 9.39 22.53 11.97
CA ARG A 7 10.70 22.03 12.41
C ARG A 7 10.84 20.53 12.16
N ASN A 8 12.02 20.00 12.32
CA ASN A 8 12.20 18.55 12.33
C ASN A 8 11.44 17.93 13.51
N ALA A 9 10.94 16.72 13.30
CA ALA A 9 10.36 15.93 14.38
C ALA A 9 11.45 15.44 15.33
N GLU A 10 11.19 15.52 16.63
CA GLU A 10 12.05 14.92 17.65
C GLU A 10 11.84 13.40 17.74
N PRO A 11 12.83 12.60 18.18
CA PRO A 11 12.70 11.15 18.28
C PRO A 11 11.48 10.67 19.07
N GLU A 12 11.15 11.35 20.16
CA GLU A 12 10.02 11.03 21.03
C GLU A 12 8.68 11.26 20.34
N GLU A 13 8.63 12.24 19.45
CA GLU A 13 7.42 12.60 18.69
C GLU A 13 7.09 11.55 17.63
N LEU A 14 8.11 10.92 17.04
CA LEU A 14 7.92 9.88 16.01
C LEU A 14 7.04 8.73 16.50
N GLY A 15 7.10 8.41 17.80
CA GLY A 15 6.27 7.39 18.42
C GLY A 15 4.77 7.73 18.45
N THR A 16 4.43 9.02 18.51
CA THR A 16 3.05 9.51 18.59
C THR A 16 2.43 9.86 17.24
N LEU A 17 3.26 10.17 16.24
CA LEU A 17 2.81 10.58 14.90
C LEU A 17 1.83 9.57 14.24
N PRO A 18 2.00 8.24 14.31
CA PRO A 18 1.05 7.32 13.72
C PRO A 18 -0.36 7.48 14.25
N LYS A 19 -0.54 7.69 15.56
CA LYS A 19 -1.85 7.93 16.17
C LYS A 19 -2.43 9.26 15.72
N ASN A 20 -1.63 10.31 15.74
CA ASN A 20 -2.03 11.64 15.30
C ASN A 20 -2.48 11.64 13.82
N LEU A 21 -1.71 10.98 12.95
CA LEU A 21 -2.03 10.84 11.52
C LEU A 21 -3.36 10.11 11.31
N GLN A 22 -3.60 9.03 12.02
CA GLN A 22 -4.86 8.31 11.97
C GLN A 22 -6.04 9.22 12.37
N GLU A 23 -5.90 9.96 13.47
CA GLU A 23 -6.92 10.89 13.96
C GLU A 23 -7.15 12.04 12.96
N TRP A 24 -6.08 12.72 12.53
CA TRP A 24 -6.19 13.90 11.66
C TRP A 24 -6.76 13.58 10.28
N THR A 25 -6.58 12.36 9.82
CA THR A 25 -7.09 11.89 8.53
C THR A 25 -8.38 11.06 8.64
N SER A 26 -8.96 10.97 9.84
CA SER A 26 -10.17 10.16 10.11
C SER A 26 -10.00 8.70 9.64
N GLY A 27 -8.83 8.11 9.94
CA GLY A 27 -8.52 6.72 9.63
C GLY A 27 -8.05 6.48 8.19
N PHE A 28 -7.95 7.50 7.35
CA PHE A 28 -7.36 7.35 6.01
C PHE A 28 -5.92 6.84 6.08
N ILE A 29 -5.09 7.44 6.94
CA ILE A 29 -3.73 6.96 7.20
C ILE A 29 -3.81 5.98 8.37
N GLU A 30 -3.52 4.70 8.10
CA GLU A 30 -3.64 3.64 9.10
C GLU A 30 -2.44 3.59 10.04
N LEU A 31 -2.73 3.42 11.32
CA LEU A 31 -1.75 3.34 12.40
C LEU A 31 -0.68 2.25 12.18
N PRO A 32 -1.03 0.97 11.87
CA PRO A 32 -0.02 -0.08 11.78
C PRO A 32 0.91 0.09 10.57
N GLY A 33 0.35 0.48 9.41
CA GLY A 33 1.15 0.74 8.21
C GLY A 33 2.13 1.90 8.41
N THR A 34 1.70 2.96 9.09
CA THR A 34 2.55 4.11 9.42
C THR A 34 3.67 3.73 10.37
N LYS A 35 3.38 2.97 11.44
CA LYS A 35 4.40 2.45 12.37
C LYS A 35 5.46 1.66 11.63
N ASN A 36 5.05 0.74 10.75
CA ASN A 36 5.98 -0.09 9.98
C ASN A 36 6.89 0.72 9.06
N VAL A 37 6.39 1.80 8.45
CA VAL A 37 7.20 2.68 7.59
C VAL A 37 8.15 3.52 8.42
N LEU A 38 7.67 4.17 9.49
CA LEU A 38 8.51 5.04 10.33
C LEU A 38 9.58 4.28 11.13
N SER A 39 9.43 2.95 11.31
CA SER A 39 10.44 2.07 11.92
C SER A 39 11.31 1.33 10.90
N SER A 40 11.14 1.57 9.60
CA SER A 40 11.89 0.88 8.55
C SER A 40 13.17 1.61 8.16
N ASN A 41 14.13 0.88 7.60
CA ASN A 41 15.36 1.45 7.03
C ASN A 41 15.12 2.39 5.83
N ALA A 42 13.90 2.43 5.29
CA ALA A 42 13.51 3.35 4.22
C ALA A 42 13.18 4.75 4.75
N PHE A 43 13.07 4.93 6.05
CA PHE A 43 12.76 6.17 6.71
C PHE A 43 14.01 6.80 7.31
N ASP A 44 14.28 8.05 6.93
CA ASP A 44 15.31 8.89 7.54
C ASP A 44 14.60 9.91 8.47
N PRO A 45 14.81 9.85 9.79
CA PRO A 45 14.18 10.77 10.73
C PRO A 45 14.44 12.25 10.39
N THR A 46 15.56 12.58 9.77
CA THR A 46 15.87 13.96 9.34
C THR A 46 14.96 14.47 8.22
N GLY A 47 14.25 13.56 7.53
CA GLY A 47 13.22 13.86 6.53
C GLY A 47 11.80 13.94 7.10
N CYS A 48 11.64 13.93 8.43
CA CYS A 48 10.34 14.06 9.08
C CYS A 48 10.19 15.47 9.69
N PHE A 49 9.10 16.14 9.35
CA PHE A 49 8.82 17.49 9.81
C PHE A 49 7.46 17.57 10.47
N VAL A 50 7.37 18.40 11.51
CA VAL A 50 6.13 18.70 12.22
C VAL A 50 5.81 20.18 12.14
N ALA A 51 4.52 20.50 12.08
CA ALA A 51 4.02 21.85 12.29
C ALA A 51 3.52 21.98 13.73
N GLU A 52 3.99 23.00 14.41
CA GLU A 52 3.65 23.28 15.80
C GLU A 52 2.91 24.62 15.92
N ASP A 53 1.88 24.66 16.73
CA ASP A 53 1.17 25.88 17.14
C ASP A 53 1.00 25.86 18.65
N LYS A 54 1.51 26.90 19.33
CA LYS A 54 1.43 27.07 20.80
C LYS A 54 1.86 25.82 21.59
N GLY A 55 2.99 25.21 21.19
CA GLY A 55 3.54 24.03 21.86
C GLY A 55 2.81 22.71 21.54
N SER A 56 1.85 22.71 20.61
CA SER A 56 1.13 21.50 20.19
C SER A 56 1.44 21.15 18.75
N ILE A 57 1.73 19.89 18.47
CA ILE A 57 1.88 19.40 17.09
C ILE A 57 0.50 19.39 16.41
N ILE A 58 0.40 20.12 15.30
CA ILE A 58 -0.83 20.27 14.53
C ILE A 58 -0.76 19.64 13.14
N GLY A 59 0.39 19.17 12.70
CA GLY A 59 0.57 18.52 11.41
C GLY A 59 1.94 17.88 11.28
N CYS A 60 2.09 17.02 10.28
CA CYS A 60 3.38 16.42 9.93
C CYS A 60 3.47 16.05 8.46
N VAL A 61 4.70 15.79 8.01
CA VAL A 61 5.05 15.20 6.73
C VAL A 61 6.31 14.36 6.91
N ALA A 62 6.42 13.26 6.18
CA ALA A 62 7.63 12.46 6.15
C ALA A 62 8.08 12.18 4.72
N VAL A 63 9.40 12.17 4.51
CA VAL A 63 10.04 11.74 3.26
C VAL A 63 10.68 10.38 3.48
N THR A 64 10.43 9.45 2.58
CA THR A 64 10.97 8.08 2.65
C THR A 64 11.71 7.73 1.38
N ASN A 65 12.70 6.86 1.49
CA ASN A 65 13.44 6.31 0.35
C ASN A 65 12.71 5.11 -0.26
N LEU A 66 12.83 4.92 -1.57
CA LEU A 66 12.56 3.64 -2.22
C LEU A 66 13.86 2.84 -2.38
N PRO A 67 13.84 1.51 -2.19
CA PRO A 67 15.05 0.74 -1.87
C PRO A 67 16.15 0.71 -2.93
N ARG A 68 15.89 1.02 -4.20
CA ARG A 68 16.87 0.75 -5.27
C ARG A 68 17.20 1.88 -6.22
N LYS A 69 16.44 2.95 -6.17
CA LYS A 69 16.70 4.12 -7.01
C LYS A 69 16.79 5.31 -6.08
N ASN A 70 17.52 6.31 -6.45
CA ASN A 70 17.49 7.58 -5.72
C ASN A 70 16.11 8.25 -5.88
N TRP A 71 15.06 7.50 -5.49
CA TRP A 71 13.68 7.92 -5.51
C TRP A 71 13.21 8.23 -4.11
N LEU A 72 12.63 9.41 -3.96
CA LEU A 72 12.01 9.83 -2.71
C LEU A 72 10.49 9.85 -2.83
N VAL A 73 9.84 9.53 -1.74
CA VAL A 73 8.38 9.58 -1.62
C VAL A 73 7.98 10.44 -0.44
N ILE A 74 7.26 11.53 -0.69
CA ILE A 74 6.61 12.33 0.36
C ILE A 74 5.37 11.58 0.82
N ARG A 75 5.29 11.30 2.12
CA ARG A 75 4.20 10.57 2.76
C ARG A 75 3.67 11.34 3.97
N TYR A 76 2.49 10.97 4.41
CA TYR A 76 1.93 11.39 5.70
C TYR A 76 1.75 12.90 5.85
N LEU A 77 1.64 13.63 4.73
CA LEU A 77 1.28 15.03 4.77
C LEU A 77 -0.13 15.18 5.31
N ALA A 78 -0.25 15.60 6.56
CA ALA A 78 -1.54 15.79 7.22
C ALA A 78 -1.45 16.87 8.28
N ALA A 79 -2.59 17.49 8.61
CA ALA A 79 -2.73 18.43 9.70
C ALA A 79 -4.07 18.28 10.41
N LYS A 80 -4.10 18.63 11.71
CA LYS A 80 -5.30 18.64 12.55
C LYS A 80 -6.38 19.52 11.90
N ARG A 81 -7.65 19.12 12.00
CA ARG A 81 -8.79 19.86 11.42
C ARG A 81 -8.98 21.22 12.13
N ALA A 82 -8.32 22.27 11.63
CA ALA A 82 -8.46 23.65 12.09
C ALA A 82 -8.52 24.59 10.88
N GLN A 83 -8.98 25.83 11.08
CA GLN A 83 -9.08 26.86 10.01
C GLN A 83 -7.75 27.16 9.32
N SER A 84 -6.61 26.90 9.99
CA SER A 84 -5.24 27.09 9.46
C SER A 84 -4.66 25.87 8.74
N ARG A 85 -5.47 24.83 8.45
CA ARG A 85 -5.01 23.54 7.92
C ARG A 85 -4.25 23.66 6.61
N VAL A 86 -4.77 24.40 5.65
CA VAL A 86 -4.15 24.56 4.31
C VAL A 86 -2.76 25.20 4.48
N TYR A 87 -2.65 26.26 5.24
CA TYR A 87 -1.38 26.95 5.48
C TYR A 87 -0.32 26.06 6.16
N ALA A 88 -0.71 25.25 7.15
CA ALA A 88 0.22 24.32 7.80
C ALA A 88 0.69 23.23 6.83
N VAL A 89 -0.22 22.71 5.99
CA VAL A 89 0.09 21.69 4.97
C VAL A 89 1.04 22.23 3.91
N GLU A 90 0.81 23.47 3.43
CA GLU A 90 1.71 24.14 2.47
C GLU A 90 3.12 24.34 3.03
N LYS A 91 3.23 24.82 4.27
CA LYS A 91 4.53 24.99 4.94
C LYS A 91 5.26 23.66 5.13
N LEU A 92 4.55 22.61 5.56
CA LEU A 92 5.11 21.27 5.71
C LEU A 92 5.61 20.74 4.38
N LEU A 93 4.82 20.86 3.30
CA LEU A 93 5.23 20.41 1.98
C LEU A 93 6.43 21.21 1.47
N SER A 94 6.43 22.54 1.64
CA SER A 94 7.57 23.39 1.29
C SER A 94 8.85 22.94 2.02
N ARG A 95 8.77 22.63 3.31
CA ARG A 95 9.91 22.16 4.09
C ARG A 95 10.41 20.81 3.65
N ALA A 96 9.48 19.87 3.35
CA ALA A 96 9.83 18.56 2.80
C ALA A 96 10.54 18.70 1.43
N LEU A 97 10.09 19.62 0.58
CA LEU A 97 10.74 19.88 -0.71
C LEU A 97 12.14 20.45 -0.57
N GLN A 98 12.37 21.37 0.37
CA GLN A 98 13.73 21.86 0.68
C GLN A 98 14.66 20.70 1.08
N TYR A 99 14.19 19.77 1.90
CA TYR A 99 14.96 18.58 2.25
C TYR A 99 15.23 17.70 1.03
N VAL A 100 14.20 17.46 0.19
CA VAL A 100 14.33 16.68 -1.05
C VAL A 100 15.38 17.28 -1.99
N GLU A 101 15.43 18.59 -2.13
CA GLU A 101 16.42 19.30 -2.97
C GLU A 101 17.86 19.01 -2.53
N THR A 102 18.10 18.82 -1.22
CA THR A 102 19.44 18.44 -0.72
C THR A 102 19.85 17.02 -1.12
N LYS A 103 18.88 16.14 -1.34
CA LYS A 103 19.12 14.72 -1.70
C LYS A 103 19.24 14.49 -3.21
N LYS A 104 18.83 15.47 -4.04
CA LYS A 104 18.86 15.41 -5.52
C LYS A 104 18.31 14.08 -6.07
N PRO A 105 17.05 13.72 -5.78
CA PRO A 105 16.50 12.46 -6.21
C PRO A 105 16.30 12.44 -7.73
N GLU A 106 16.43 11.25 -8.32
CA GLU A 106 16.09 11.00 -9.72
C GLU A 106 14.57 11.15 -9.97
N PHE A 107 13.77 10.72 -8.99
CA PHE A 107 12.31 10.85 -9.02
C PHE A 107 11.77 11.26 -7.65
N LEU A 108 10.78 12.15 -7.69
CA LEU A 108 10.03 12.55 -6.52
C LEU A 108 8.56 12.18 -6.69
N ARG A 109 8.07 11.31 -5.81
CA ARG A 109 6.67 10.96 -5.69
C ARG A 109 6.06 11.48 -4.40
N ALA A 110 4.74 11.52 -4.38
CA ALA A 110 3.97 11.73 -3.17
C ALA A 110 2.78 10.78 -3.12
N THR A 111 2.40 10.37 -1.91
CA THR A 111 1.16 9.63 -1.65
C THR A 111 0.26 10.50 -0.79
N THR A 112 -0.94 10.79 -1.26
CA THR A 112 -1.90 11.62 -0.54
C THR A 112 -3.29 10.97 -0.53
N PRO A 113 -4.08 11.12 0.55
CA PRO A 113 -5.51 10.83 0.47
C PRO A 113 -6.15 11.59 -0.70
N SER A 114 -7.11 10.95 -1.39
CA SER A 114 -7.88 11.59 -2.48
C SER A 114 -8.90 12.59 -1.91
N ILE A 115 -8.41 13.55 -1.13
CA ILE A 115 -9.19 14.62 -0.49
C ILE A 115 -8.75 15.95 -1.10
N GLN A 116 -9.71 16.68 -1.68
CA GLN A 116 -9.45 17.84 -2.51
C GLN A 116 -8.44 18.86 -1.93
N PRO A 117 -8.54 19.30 -0.65
CA PRO A 117 -7.57 20.25 -0.11
C PRO A 117 -6.12 19.79 -0.15
N TYR A 118 -5.85 18.48 0.06
CA TYR A 118 -4.49 17.93 -0.05
C TYR A 118 -4.04 17.84 -1.50
N VAL A 119 -4.92 17.40 -2.37
CA VAL A 119 -4.64 17.29 -3.81
C VAL A 119 -4.29 18.66 -4.40
N ASP A 120 -5.02 19.70 -4.02
CA ASP A 120 -4.77 21.06 -4.49
C ASP A 120 -3.43 21.61 -4.02
N VAL A 121 -3.07 21.36 -2.76
CA VAL A 121 -1.75 21.73 -2.25
C VAL A 121 -0.64 21.04 -3.04
N TYR A 122 -0.73 19.73 -3.29
CA TYR A 122 0.28 19.06 -4.12
C TYR A 122 0.33 19.63 -5.55
N LYS A 123 -0.82 19.92 -6.16
CA LYS A 123 -0.87 20.52 -7.50
C LYS A 123 -0.24 21.91 -7.54
N SER A 124 -0.41 22.74 -6.50
CA SER A 124 0.23 24.07 -6.43
C SER A 124 1.76 24.01 -6.35
N PHE A 125 2.32 22.85 -5.95
CA PHE A 125 3.76 22.55 -5.97
C PHE A 125 4.18 21.73 -7.21
N ALA A 126 3.41 21.79 -8.31
CA ALA A 126 3.66 21.14 -9.58
C ALA A 126 3.65 19.60 -9.56
N PHE A 127 3.01 18.97 -8.58
CA PHE A 127 2.75 17.54 -8.62
C PHE A 127 1.56 17.24 -9.53
N LYS A 128 1.66 16.16 -10.30
CA LYS A 128 0.59 15.63 -11.15
C LYS A 128 0.18 14.24 -10.67
N PRO A 129 -1.12 13.93 -10.62
CA PRO A 129 -1.56 12.58 -10.32
C PRO A 129 -1.12 11.63 -11.44
N ILE A 130 -0.65 10.44 -11.08
CA ILE A 130 -0.20 9.41 -12.02
C ILE A 130 -1.00 8.11 -11.90
N ARG A 131 -1.59 7.83 -10.73
CA ARG A 131 -2.47 6.67 -10.52
C ARG A 131 -3.29 6.85 -9.24
N ARG A 132 -4.29 6.00 -9.08
CA ARG A 132 -5.06 5.84 -7.84
C ARG A 132 -4.67 4.56 -7.14
N ASP A 133 -4.61 4.58 -5.82
CA ASP A 133 -4.44 3.39 -5.00
C ASP A 133 -5.67 3.24 -4.09
N PHE A 134 -6.20 2.02 -3.96
CA PHE A 134 -7.37 1.73 -3.15
C PHE A 134 -7.02 0.84 -1.97
N ARG A 135 -7.65 1.12 -0.83
CA ARG A 135 -7.82 0.16 0.23
C ARG A 135 -9.19 -0.49 0.06
N ILE A 136 -9.20 -1.80 -0.15
CA ILE A 136 -10.41 -2.60 -0.34
C ILE A 136 -10.49 -3.63 0.78
N THR A 137 -11.67 -3.75 1.41
CA THR A 137 -11.90 -4.63 2.54
C THR A 137 -13.08 -5.56 2.28
N TRP A 138 -12.96 -6.81 2.74
CA TRP A 138 -14.02 -7.82 2.77
C TRP A 138 -14.43 -8.11 4.20
N ASP A 139 -15.72 -8.16 4.43
CA ASP A 139 -16.34 -8.73 5.62
C ASP A 139 -16.49 -10.25 5.38
N LEU A 140 -15.64 -11.04 6.01
CA LEU A 140 -15.58 -12.49 5.78
C LEU A 140 -16.75 -13.25 6.41
N THR A 141 -17.56 -12.59 7.24
CA THR A 141 -18.80 -13.16 7.77
C THR A 141 -19.87 -13.30 6.69
N LYS A 142 -19.75 -12.52 5.60
CA LYS A 142 -20.69 -12.41 4.46
C LYS A 142 -20.09 -12.89 3.14
N THR A 143 -19.14 -13.83 3.19
CA THR A 143 -18.41 -14.27 1.99
C THR A 143 -19.36 -14.95 0.98
N PRO A 144 -19.38 -14.50 -0.28
CA PRO A 144 -20.17 -15.14 -1.33
C PRO A 144 -19.63 -16.53 -1.64
N GLU A 145 -20.53 -17.43 -2.10
CA GLU A 145 -20.17 -18.77 -2.54
C GLU A 145 -19.19 -18.75 -3.73
N SER A 146 -18.34 -19.78 -3.78
CA SER A 146 -17.30 -19.89 -4.79
C SER A 146 -17.87 -20.07 -6.19
N PRO A 147 -17.41 -19.32 -7.18
CA PRO A 147 -17.69 -19.67 -8.57
C PRO A 147 -17.04 -21.02 -8.93
N THR A 148 -17.77 -21.83 -9.68
CA THR A 148 -17.61 -23.27 -9.92
C THR A 148 -16.44 -23.69 -10.84
N LYS A 149 -15.35 -22.94 -10.92
CA LYS A 149 -14.17 -23.39 -11.69
C LYS A 149 -13.32 -24.35 -10.86
N GLN A 150 -13.04 -25.52 -11.39
CA GLN A 150 -12.13 -26.47 -10.73
C GLN A 150 -10.70 -25.95 -10.80
N VAL A 151 -10.24 -25.42 -9.68
CA VAL A 151 -8.84 -25.08 -9.44
C VAL A 151 -8.39 -25.88 -8.23
N GLU A 152 -7.41 -26.73 -8.41
CA GLU A 152 -6.77 -27.41 -7.29
C GLU A 152 -5.86 -26.44 -6.56
N VAL A 153 -6.09 -26.26 -5.26
CA VAL A 153 -5.36 -25.27 -4.46
C VAL A 153 -4.43 -25.99 -3.49
N ARG A 154 -3.16 -25.59 -3.47
CA ARG A 154 -2.15 -26.11 -2.56
C ARG A 154 -1.42 -24.97 -1.84
N GLU A 155 -1.10 -25.17 -0.56
CA GLU A 155 -0.30 -24.23 0.20
C GLU A 155 1.14 -24.21 -0.33
N VAL A 156 1.70 -23.01 -0.50
CA VAL A 156 3.09 -22.81 -0.91
C VAL A 156 3.97 -22.96 0.33
N THR A 157 4.93 -23.87 0.25
CA THR A 157 5.91 -24.12 1.30
C THR A 157 7.28 -23.54 0.92
N GLU A 158 8.22 -23.46 1.86
CA GLU A 158 9.59 -23.05 1.53
C GLU A 158 10.21 -23.89 0.41
N LYS A 159 9.90 -25.18 0.36
CA LYS A 159 10.39 -26.10 -0.68
C LYS A 159 9.84 -25.73 -2.07
N THR A 160 8.57 -25.34 -2.18
CA THR A 160 7.91 -25.02 -3.46
C THR A 160 8.05 -23.53 -3.82
N ALA A 161 8.42 -22.67 -2.89
CA ALA A 161 8.52 -21.23 -3.09
C ALA A 161 9.42 -20.80 -4.27
N PRO A 162 10.58 -21.43 -4.55
CA PRO A 162 11.41 -21.04 -5.69
C PRO A 162 10.72 -21.24 -7.05
N GLU A 163 9.92 -22.30 -7.19
CA GLU A 163 9.14 -22.54 -8.43
C GLU A 163 7.97 -21.56 -8.54
N ILE A 164 7.24 -21.37 -7.45
CA ILE A 164 6.08 -20.46 -7.42
C ILE A 164 6.50 -18.99 -7.55
N ALA A 165 7.69 -18.60 -7.12
CA ALA A 165 8.23 -17.27 -7.34
C ALA A 165 8.29 -16.89 -8.83
N LYS A 166 8.62 -17.85 -9.71
CA LYS A 166 8.61 -17.64 -11.17
C LYS A 166 7.20 -17.35 -11.68
N VAL A 167 6.21 -18.07 -11.15
CA VAL A 167 4.79 -17.85 -11.49
C VAL A 167 4.34 -16.48 -11.00
N LEU A 168 4.78 -16.02 -9.82
CA LEU A 168 4.49 -14.67 -9.34
C LEU A 168 5.04 -13.61 -10.29
N VAL A 169 6.31 -13.72 -10.66
CA VAL A 169 6.98 -12.78 -11.58
C VAL A 169 6.25 -12.72 -12.93
N GLU A 170 5.91 -13.86 -13.51
CA GLU A 170 5.13 -13.91 -14.75
C GLU A 170 3.74 -13.28 -14.58
N SER A 171 3.10 -13.52 -13.44
CA SER A 171 1.75 -13.02 -13.14
C SER A 171 1.68 -11.53 -12.84
N ILE A 172 2.79 -10.87 -12.56
CA ILE A 172 2.86 -9.42 -12.36
C ILE A 172 2.72 -8.68 -13.70
N ARG A 173 3.19 -9.24 -14.78
CA ARG A 173 3.20 -8.63 -16.12
C ARG A 173 1.82 -8.56 -16.78
N PRO A 174 1.56 -7.53 -17.58
CA PRO A 174 2.32 -6.28 -17.77
C PRO A 174 1.92 -5.20 -16.72
N TYR A 175 0.91 -5.46 -15.89
CA TYR A 175 0.23 -4.42 -15.09
C TYR A 175 1.08 -3.87 -13.94
N TRP A 176 2.10 -4.60 -13.49
CA TRP A 176 2.92 -4.26 -12.35
C TRP A 176 4.42 -4.17 -12.66
N ASP A 177 4.79 -3.99 -13.93
CA ASP A 177 6.20 -3.87 -14.35
C ASP A 177 6.94 -2.78 -13.56
N TRP A 178 6.29 -1.64 -13.33
CA TRP A 178 6.83 -0.56 -12.50
C TRP A 178 7.16 -1.01 -11.07
N ARG A 179 6.38 -1.94 -10.50
CA ARG A 179 6.64 -2.47 -9.14
C ARG A 179 7.84 -3.41 -9.13
N THR A 180 8.02 -4.17 -10.18
CA THR A 180 9.21 -5.01 -10.37
C THR A 180 10.46 -4.14 -10.40
N GLU A 181 10.44 -3.03 -11.13
CA GLU A 181 11.54 -2.07 -11.17
C GLU A 181 11.79 -1.42 -9.79
N GLU A 182 10.75 -0.96 -9.12
CA GLU A 182 10.85 -0.38 -7.76
C GLU A 182 11.48 -1.35 -6.74
N GLN A 183 11.22 -2.64 -6.88
CA GLN A 183 11.79 -3.67 -6.02
C GLN A 183 13.17 -4.15 -6.46
N GLY A 184 13.57 -3.79 -7.67
CA GLY A 184 14.90 -4.06 -8.16
C GLY A 184 15.05 -5.18 -9.16
N GLY A 185 14.00 -5.44 -9.90
CA GLY A 185 13.95 -6.45 -10.94
C GLY A 185 13.32 -7.76 -10.46
N GLU A 186 13.20 -8.67 -11.42
CA GLU A 186 12.49 -9.95 -11.21
C GLU A 186 13.11 -10.83 -10.15
N ASP A 187 14.45 -10.92 -10.12
CA ASP A 187 15.18 -11.72 -9.14
C ASP A 187 14.94 -11.21 -7.72
N ALA A 188 14.90 -9.90 -7.52
CA ALA A 188 14.61 -9.32 -6.23
C ALA A 188 13.17 -9.57 -5.77
N VAL A 189 12.20 -9.55 -6.69
CA VAL A 189 10.80 -9.93 -6.40
C VAL A 189 10.73 -11.40 -6.00
N ALA A 190 11.41 -12.28 -6.74
CA ALA A 190 11.44 -13.72 -6.44
C ALA A 190 12.11 -14.02 -5.10
N GLN A 191 13.25 -13.39 -4.83
CA GLN A 191 13.96 -13.53 -3.55
C GLN A 191 13.09 -13.04 -2.38
N LYS A 192 12.50 -11.86 -2.53
CA LYS A 192 11.62 -11.29 -1.50
C LYS A 192 10.42 -12.19 -1.21
N PHE A 193 9.77 -12.76 -2.23
CA PHE A 193 8.67 -13.69 -2.06
C PHE A 193 9.08 -14.91 -1.21
N GLN A 194 10.24 -15.50 -1.48
CA GLN A 194 10.76 -16.61 -0.70
C GLN A 194 11.06 -16.23 0.75
N GLU A 195 11.62 -15.04 0.99
CA GLU A 195 11.86 -14.51 2.32
C GLU A 195 10.56 -14.25 3.10
N GLU A 196 9.53 -13.73 2.43
CA GLU A 196 8.22 -13.46 3.02
C GLU A 196 7.56 -14.78 3.49
N ILE A 197 7.66 -15.86 2.71
CA ILE A 197 7.18 -17.19 3.11
C ILE A 197 7.94 -17.70 4.35
N ARG A 198 9.27 -17.58 4.40
CA ARG A 198 10.06 -17.94 5.58
C ARG A 198 9.68 -17.13 6.83
N LYS A 199 9.23 -15.90 6.65
CA LYS A 199 8.72 -15.02 7.73
C LYS A 199 7.27 -15.29 8.12
N GLY A 200 6.63 -16.31 7.54
CA GLY A 200 5.28 -16.73 7.90
C GLY A 200 4.15 -16.13 7.05
N GLU A 201 4.45 -15.44 5.94
CA GLU A 201 3.41 -15.13 4.98
C GLU A 201 2.87 -16.43 4.35
N ARG A 202 1.57 -16.49 4.19
CA ARG A 202 0.90 -17.69 3.69
C ARG A 202 0.40 -17.47 2.28
N TRP A 203 0.70 -18.43 1.41
CA TRP A 203 0.35 -18.38 0.00
C TRP A 203 -0.26 -19.68 -0.46
N LEU A 204 -1.24 -19.59 -1.37
CA LEU A 204 -1.85 -20.71 -2.08
C LEU A 204 -1.49 -20.59 -3.57
N SER A 205 -1.05 -21.69 -4.16
CA SER A 205 -0.96 -21.84 -5.61
C SER A 205 -2.20 -22.55 -6.13
N GLY A 206 -2.74 -22.09 -7.25
CA GLY A 206 -3.89 -22.72 -7.93
C GLY A 206 -3.47 -23.37 -9.23
N SER A 207 -3.85 -24.62 -9.44
CA SER A 207 -3.51 -25.40 -10.64
C SER A 207 -4.75 -25.92 -11.36
N VAL A 208 -4.64 -26.06 -12.69
CA VAL A 208 -5.61 -26.75 -13.54
C VAL A 208 -4.85 -27.85 -14.27
N GLY A 209 -5.18 -29.09 -13.96
CA GLY A 209 -4.35 -30.24 -14.37
C GLY A 209 -2.95 -30.12 -13.74
N LYS A 210 -1.91 -30.13 -14.58
CA LYS A 210 -0.52 -30.04 -14.13
C LYS A 210 0.04 -28.61 -14.13
N GLU A 211 -0.74 -27.63 -14.58
CA GLU A 211 -0.29 -26.28 -14.81
C GLU A 211 -0.73 -25.34 -13.69
N VAL A 212 0.21 -24.59 -13.11
CA VAL A 212 -0.09 -23.52 -12.15
C VAL A 212 -0.65 -22.33 -12.91
N VAL A 213 -1.90 -21.95 -12.61
CA VAL A 213 -2.62 -20.86 -13.28
C VAL A 213 -2.54 -19.54 -12.54
N GLY A 214 -2.13 -19.57 -11.27
CA GLY A 214 -2.00 -18.37 -10.45
C GLY A 214 -1.72 -18.66 -8.99
N LEU A 215 -1.65 -17.58 -8.20
CA LEU A 215 -1.42 -17.65 -6.76
C LEU A 215 -2.19 -16.58 -6.02
N THR A 216 -2.42 -16.80 -4.74
CA THR A 216 -3.06 -15.83 -3.85
C THR A 216 -2.42 -15.92 -2.46
N GLY A 217 -2.29 -14.79 -1.77
CA GLY A 217 -1.58 -14.76 -0.50
C GLY A 217 -2.21 -13.88 0.54
N LEU A 218 -1.94 -14.18 1.81
CA LEU A 218 -2.38 -13.39 2.95
C LEU A 218 -1.39 -13.46 4.12
N ILE A 219 -1.45 -12.46 4.99
CA ILE A 219 -0.78 -12.43 6.28
C ILE A 219 -1.90 -12.42 7.33
N PRO A 220 -2.07 -13.52 8.09
CA PRO A 220 -3.09 -13.58 9.13
C PRO A 220 -2.78 -12.56 10.24
N ASP A 221 -3.83 -12.01 10.83
CA ASP A 221 -3.74 -11.10 11.98
C ASP A 221 -2.65 -10.02 11.87
N TYR A 222 -2.48 -9.49 10.66
CA TYR A 222 -1.40 -8.54 10.31
C TYR A 222 -1.36 -7.32 11.23
N TYR A 223 -2.54 -6.85 11.62
CA TYR A 223 -2.67 -5.68 12.48
C TYR A 223 -2.87 -6.01 13.96
N LYS A 224 -2.84 -7.29 14.33
CA LYS A 224 -3.21 -7.78 15.67
C LYS A 224 -4.62 -7.35 16.09
N THR A 225 -5.54 -7.38 15.15
CA THR A 225 -6.94 -6.98 15.30
C THR A 225 -7.91 -8.06 14.83
N GLY A 226 -7.43 -9.26 14.49
CA GLY A 226 -8.22 -10.32 13.85
C GLY A 226 -8.43 -10.12 12.35
N ASP A 227 -7.74 -9.14 11.74
CA ASP A 227 -7.87 -8.82 10.30
C ASP A 227 -6.69 -9.36 9.50
N ALA A 228 -6.96 -10.04 8.39
CA ALA A 228 -5.93 -10.48 7.47
C ALA A 228 -5.50 -9.37 6.51
N ARG A 229 -4.19 -9.27 6.27
CA ARG A 229 -3.66 -8.49 5.16
C ARG A 229 -3.62 -9.38 3.92
N PHE A 230 -4.45 -9.07 2.94
CA PHE A 230 -4.44 -9.75 1.66
C PHE A 230 -3.29 -9.26 0.78
N ARG A 231 -2.49 -10.21 0.27
CA ARG A 231 -1.33 -9.89 -0.57
C ARG A 231 -1.70 -9.73 -2.03
N GLY A 232 -2.83 -10.27 -2.41
CA GLY A 232 -3.40 -10.21 -3.75
C GLY A 232 -3.67 -11.56 -4.36
N THR A 233 -4.36 -11.54 -5.51
CA THR A 233 -4.53 -12.67 -6.40
C THR A 233 -3.84 -12.36 -7.72
N PHE A 234 -2.99 -13.25 -8.15
CA PHE A 234 -2.15 -13.14 -9.33
C PHE A 234 -2.47 -14.31 -10.28
N VAL A 235 -2.86 -14.00 -11.50
CA VAL A 235 -3.17 -14.99 -12.53
C VAL A 235 -2.21 -14.84 -13.69
N VAL A 236 -1.58 -15.93 -14.08
CA VAL A 236 -0.66 -15.98 -15.24
C VAL A 236 -1.36 -15.41 -16.48
N PRO A 237 -0.72 -14.53 -17.27
CA PRO A 237 -1.36 -13.80 -18.36
C PRO A 237 -2.20 -14.64 -19.31
N LYS A 238 -1.70 -15.80 -19.76
CA LYS A 238 -2.40 -16.73 -20.68
C LYS A 238 -3.67 -17.38 -20.08
N HIS A 239 -3.84 -17.29 -18.75
CA HIS A 239 -5.00 -17.84 -18.03
C HIS A 239 -5.98 -16.78 -17.55
N ARG A 240 -5.74 -15.50 -17.80
CA ARG A 240 -6.65 -14.42 -17.43
C ARG A 240 -7.98 -14.50 -18.17
N SER A 241 -8.97 -13.79 -17.65
CA SER A 241 -10.34 -13.72 -18.22
C SER A 241 -11.10 -15.05 -18.28
N ARG A 242 -10.59 -16.10 -17.62
CA ARG A 242 -11.22 -17.43 -17.57
C ARG A 242 -11.95 -17.72 -16.24
N GLY A 243 -12.06 -16.74 -15.34
CA GLY A 243 -12.73 -16.89 -14.04
C GLY A 243 -11.82 -17.39 -12.91
N TYR A 244 -10.59 -17.81 -13.19
CA TYR A 244 -9.68 -18.36 -12.18
C TYR A 244 -9.36 -17.35 -11.05
N GLY A 245 -9.25 -16.06 -11.36
CA GLY A 245 -9.04 -15.04 -10.36
C GLY A 245 -10.14 -14.97 -9.29
N LEU A 246 -11.41 -15.07 -9.70
CA LEU A 246 -12.55 -15.11 -8.77
C LEU A 246 -12.54 -16.38 -7.92
N THR A 247 -12.24 -17.53 -8.52
CA THR A 247 -12.13 -18.81 -7.80
C THR A 247 -11.03 -18.74 -6.74
N MET A 248 -9.84 -18.25 -7.11
CA MET A 248 -8.73 -18.12 -6.16
C MET A 248 -9.02 -17.09 -5.06
N MET A 249 -9.72 -16.00 -5.39
CA MET A 249 -10.16 -15.01 -4.42
C MET A 249 -11.13 -15.60 -3.40
N SER A 250 -12.10 -16.42 -3.84
CA SER A 250 -13.02 -17.14 -2.96
C SER A 250 -12.27 -18.14 -2.06
N GLN A 251 -11.28 -18.87 -2.59
CA GLN A 251 -10.44 -19.77 -1.81
C GLN A 251 -9.62 -18.99 -0.74
N ALA A 252 -9.06 -17.83 -1.10
CA ALA A 252 -8.35 -16.98 -0.15
C ALA A 252 -9.27 -16.49 0.98
N SER A 253 -10.49 -16.06 0.65
CA SER A 253 -11.49 -15.62 1.64
C SER A 253 -11.89 -16.77 2.57
N SER A 254 -12.18 -17.95 2.01
CA SER A 254 -12.50 -19.15 2.79
C SER A 254 -11.34 -19.59 3.69
N TRP A 255 -10.11 -19.44 3.20
CA TRP A 255 -8.92 -19.76 3.96
C TRP A 255 -8.68 -18.77 5.09
N ALA A 256 -8.82 -17.46 4.84
CA ALA A 256 -8.72 -16.42 5.87
C ALA A 256 -9.75 -16.67 7.00
N LYS A 257 -11.00 -17.02 6.64
CA LYS A 257 -12.04 -17.36 7.61
C LYS A 257 -11.67 -18.61 8.45
N LYS A 258 -11.12 -19.67 7.83
CA LYS A 258 -10.62 -20.84 8.54
C LYS A 258 -9.47 -20.53 9.52
N LEU A 259 -8.72 -19.48 9.26
CA LEU A 259 -7.67 -18.97 10.13
C LEU A 259 -8.22 -18.02 11.22
N GLY A 260 -9.54 -17.91 11.38
CA GLY A 260 -10.18 -17.09 12.40
C GLY A 260 -10.20 -15.60 12.11
N GLN A 261 -10.08 -15.20 10.83
CA GLN A 261 -10.10 -13.79 10.46
C GLN A 261 -11.53 -13.33 10.16
N ASP A 262 -11.93 -12.18 10.69
CA ASP A 262 -13.25 -11.58 10.44
C ASP A 262 -13.27 -10.68 9.22
N LYS A 263 -12.11 -10.11 8.90
CA LYS A 263 -11.92 -9.19 7.76
C LYS A 263 -10.67 -9.51 6.98
N MET A 264 -10.68 -9.09 5.74
CA MET A 264 -9.51 -9.15 4.87
C MET A 264 -9.36 -7.81 4.14
N THR A 265 -8.15 -7.25 4.12
CA THR A 265 -7.87 -5.94 3.52
C THR A 265 -6.73 -6.02 2.51
N VAL A 266 -6.92 -5.41 1.32
CA VAL A 266 -5.87 -5.26 0.30
C VAL A 266 -5.63 -3.79 -0.02
N TYR A 267 -4.38 -3.47 -0.38
CA TYR A 267 -4.07 -2.24 -1.12
C TYR A 267 -3.75 -2.60 -2.56
N THR A 268 -4.44 -1.97 -3.49
CA THR A 268 -4.27 -2.20 -4.92
C THR A 268 -4.25 -0.88 -5.66
N PHE A 269 -3.67 -0.89 -6.86
CA PHE A 269 -3.64 0.30 -7.71
C PHE A 269 -4.78 0.30 -8.72
N SER A 270 -5.04 1.46 -9.29
CA SER A 270 -5.90 1.65 -10.45
C SER A 270 -5.36 2.77 -11.35
N TYR A 271 -5.87 2.85 -12.57
CA TYR A 271 -5.58 3.98 -13.44
C TYR A 271 -6.35 5.22 -13.00
N LEU A 272 -6.00 6.40 -13.51
CA LEU A 272 -6.70 7.63 -13.15
C LEU A 272 -8.17 7.59 -13.59
N GLU A 273 -8.42 7.16 -14.83
CA GLU A 273 -9.73 7.23 -15.46
C GLU A 273 -10.50 5.88 -15.44
N SER A 274 -9.84 4.78 -15.06
CA SER A 274 -10.46 3.45 -15.09
C SER A 274 -9.94 2.53 -14.00
N LEU A 275 -10.71 1.48 -13.69
CA LEU A 275 -10.28 0.47 -12.73
C LEU A 275 -9.30 -0.52 -13.37
N ALA A 276 -8.19 -0.76 -12.70
CA ALA A 276 -7.27 -1.84 -13.08
C ALA A 276 -7.92 -3.22 -12.86
N PRO A 277 -7.51 -4.26 -13.63
CA PRO A 277 -8.11 -5.59 -13.53
C PRO A 277 -8.13 -6.18 -12.12
N GLY A 278 -7.10 -5.94 -11.31
CA GLY A 278 -7.06 -6.36 -9.90
C GLY A 278 -8.13 -5.68 -9.05
N ALA A 279 -8.29 -4.35 -9.18
CA ALA A 279 -9.33 -3.62 -8.47
C ALA A 279 -10.73 -4.09 -8.87
N LEU A 280 -10.97 -4.31 -10.18
CA LEU A 280 -12.23 -4.88 -10.68
C LEU A 280 -12.52 -6.27 -10.11
N LEU A 281 -11.50 -7.13 -10.05
CA LEU A 281 -11.61 -8.47 -9.46
C LEU A 281 -12.05 -8.37 -7.99
N TYR A 282 -11.42 -7.50 -7.23
CA TYR A 282 -11.68 -7.34 -5.80
C TYR A 282 -13.09 -6.80 -5.52
N ILE A 283 -13.54 -5.81 -6.28
CA ILE A 283 -14.91 -5.30 -6.16
C ILE A 283 -15.93 -6.38 -6.55
N LYS A 284 -15.70 -7.11 -7.65
CA LYS A 284 -16.59 -8.19 -8.10
C LYS A 284 -16.66 -9.36 -7.11
N SER A 285 -15.62 -9.57 -6.31
CA SER A 285 -15.60 -10.58 -5.23
C SER A 285 -16.23 -10.10 -3.92
N GLY A 286 -16.90 -8.96 -3.91
CA GLY A 286 -17.60 -8.41 -2.73
C GLY A 286 -16.78 -7.44 -1.88
N GLY A 287 -15.57 -7.09 -2.31
CA GLY A 287 -14.75 -6.09 -1.64
C GLY A 287 -15.33 -4.69 -1.77
N LYS A 288 -15.22 -3.91 -0.69
CA LYS A 288 -15.65 -2.51 -0.63
C LYS A 288 -14.44 -1.58 -0.59
N ILE A 289 -14.45 -0.53 -1.41
CA ILE A 289 -13.44 0.53 -1.34
C ILE A 289 -13.69 1.34 -0.06
N GLU A 290 -12.77 1.29 0.88
CA GLU A 290 -12.82 2.07 2.13
C GLU A 290 -12.08 3.40 2.02
N SER A 291 -10.98 3.43 1.25
CA SER A 291 -10.23 4.66 1.04
C SER A 291 -9.53 4.66 -0.32
N GLU A 292 -9.37 5.87 -0.86
CA GLU A 292 -8.66 6.15 -2.10
C GLU A 292 -7.51 7.10 -1.84
N TYR A 293 -6.36 6.79 -2.43
CA TYR A 293 -5.15 7.61 -2.41
C TYR A 293 -4.76 7.97 -3.84
N LEU A 294 -4.16 9.13 -4.01
CA LEU A 294 -3.47 9.49 -5.23
C LEU A 294 -1.97 9.30 -5.06
N GLN A 295 -1.39 8.63 -6.04
CA GLN A 295 0.05 8.71 -6.27
C GLN A 295 0.30 9.89 -7.20
N MET A 296 1.15 10.78 -6.76
CA MET A 296 1.47 12.00 -7.48
C MET A 296 2.97 12.02 -7.78
N GLN A 297 3.35 12.64 -8.87
CA GLN A 297 4.75 12.78 -9.28
C GLN A 297 5.05 14.23 -9.63
N ARG A 298 6.21 14.70 -9.22
CA ARG A 298 6.80 15.97 -9.64
C ARG A 298 7.91 15.68 -10.65
N ALA A 299 7.87 16.40 -11.79
CA ALA A 299 8.92 16.35 -12.80
C ALA A 299 10.19 17.03 -12.30
#